data_b531b44b79281e47a26e40bed1ed6226
#
_entry.id   b531b44b79281e47a26e40bed1ed6226
#
_cell.length_a   1.000
_cell.length_b   1.000
_cell.length_c   1.000
_cell.angle_alpha   90.00
_cell.angle_beta   90.00
_cell.angle_gamma   90.00
#
_symmetry.space_group_name_H-M   'P 1'
#
loop_
_entity.id
_entity.type
_entity.pdbx_description
1 polymer ?
#
loop_
_entity_poly.entity_id
_entity_poly.type
_entity_poly.pdbx_seq_one_letter_code
_entity_poly.pdbx_strand_id
1 'polypeptide(L)'
;MKNLKYVLIMFVALTASISCSDDGDDADVNPIVGTWGISESEGGFAVSISATFTENNKGTMVATITIGDQSETENSSFTWSTSGDQLTMTIDGDTEVSTYSISGNKLTITDEADTVTVLTRE
;
A
#
# COMPACT_ATOMS: atom_id res chain seq x y z
N MET A 1 8.04 -12.14 3.60
CA MET A 1 9.05 -12.55 2.76
C MET A 1 8.59 -13.41 1.67
N LYS A 2 8.05 -14.59 1.95
CA LYS A 2 7.57 -15.40 0.90
C LYS A 2 6.49 -14.72 0.13
N ASN A 3 5.67 -13.97 0.82
CA ASN A 3 4.58 -13.31 0.15
C ASN A 3 5.08 -12.28 -0.83
N LEU A 4 6.21 -11.75 -0.57
CA LEU A 4 6.75 -10.76 -1.43
C LEU A 4 7.02 -11.30 -2.81
N LYS A 5 7.46 -12.54 -2.88
CA LYS A 5 7.69 -13.15 -4.16
C LYS A 5 6.43 -13.30 -4.93
N TYR A 6 5.39 -13.69 -4.26
CA TYR A 6 4.14 -13.86 -4.94
C TYR A 6 3.60 -12.56 -5.45
N VAL A 7 3.77 -11.54 -4.67
CA VAL A 7 3.32 -10.23 -5.08
C VAL A 7 4.05 -9.83 -6.34
N LEU A 8 5.32 -10.10 -6.38
CA LEU A 8 6.11 -9.74 -7.51
C LEU A 8 5.67 -10.50 -8.74
N ILE A 9 5.43 -11.77 -8.58
CA ILE A 9 5.00 -12.59 -9.68
C ILE A 9 3.68 -12.12 -10.21
N MET A 10 2.79 -11.81 -9.32
CA MET A 10 1.50 -11.34 -9.75
C MET A 10 1.62 -10.04 -10.51
N PHE A 11 2.51 -9.24 -10.05
CA PHE A 11 2.69 -7.97 -10.69
C PHE A 11 3.18 -8.15 -12.12
N VAL A 12 4.08 -9.07 -12.30
CA VAL A 12 4.59 -9.33 -13.62
C VAL A 12 3.50 -9.88 -14.53
N ALA A 13 2.72 -10.76 -13.98
CA ALA A 13 1.65 -11.31 -14.76
C ALA A 13 0.67 -10.22 -15.15
N LEU A 14 0.49 -9.31 -14.27
CA LEU A 14 -0.43 -8.25 -14.52
C LEU A 14 0.07 -7.39 -15.66
N THR A 15 1.33 -7.08 -15.65
CA THR A 15 1.84 -6.25 -16.70
C THR A 15 1.69 -6.95 -18.03
N ALA A 16 1.87 -8.23 -18.03
CA ALA A 16 1.71 -8.95 -19.27
C ALA A 16 0.28 -8.84 -19.74
N SER A 17 -0.62 -8.89 -18.84
CA SER A 17 -2.00 -8.78 -19.22
C SER A 17 -2.29 -7.43 -19.76
N ILE A 18 -1.73 -6.47 -19.17
CA ILE A 18 -2.00 -5.14 -19.58
C ILE A 18 -1.68 -4.95 -21.01
N SER A 19 -0.60 -5.51 -21.42
CA SER A 19 -0.21 -5.28 -22.76
C SER A 19 -1.24 -5.78 -23.72
N CYS A 20 -1.95 -6.79 -23.37
CA CYS A 20 -2.94 -7.24 -24.29
C CYS A 20 -4.20 -6.51 -24.13
N SER A 21 -4.41 -6.05 -22.99
CA SER A 21 -5.72 -5.61 -22.82
C SER A 21 -5.97 -4.27 -23.28
N ASP A 22 -5.01 -3.62 -23.66
CA ASP A 22 -5.24 -2.35 -24.17
C ASP A 22 -6.65 -2.03 -24.43
N ASP A 23 -7.52 -2.89 -24.13
CA ASP A 23 -8.90 -2.63 -24.42
C ASP A 23 -9.56 -1.92 -23.31
N GLY A 24 -8.94 -1.41 -22.42
CA GLY A 24 -9.63 -0.56 -21.50
C GLY A 24 -10.11 -1.21 -20.26
N ASP A 25 -10.14 -2.48 -20.23
CA ASP A 25 -10.53 -3.13 -19.02
C ASP A 25 -9.62 -2.78 -17.91
N ASP A 26 -8.42 -2.45 -18.24
CA ASP A 26 -7.48 -2.11 -17.24
C ASP A 26 -7.83 -0.86 -16.52
N ALA A 27 -8.62 -0.04 -17.14
CA ALA A 27 -9.01 1.17 -16.48
C ALA A 27 -9.77 0.89 -15.22
N ASP A 28 -10.29 -0.29 -15.09
CA ASP A 28 -11.03 -0.63 -13.90
C ASP A 28 -10.13 -0.99 -12.76
N VAL A 29 -8.87 -1.26 -13.02
CA VAL A 29 -7.95 -1.63 -11.97
C VAL A 29 -7.33 -0.36 -11.42
N ASN A 30 -7.59 -0.09 -10.18
CA ASN A 30 -7.07 1.09 -9.54
C ASN A 30 -5.56 0.95 -9.37
N PRO A 31 -4.77 1.91 -9.80
CA PRO A 31 -3.32 1.78 -9.69
C PRO A 31 -2.81 1.65 -8.26
N ILE A 32 -3.63 1.95 -7.27
CA ILE A 32 -3.18 1.78 -5.91
C ILE A 32 -3.20 0.32 -5.49
N VAL A 33 -3.88 -0.54 -6.25
CA VAL A 33 -3.92 -1.96 -5.91
C VAL A 33 -2.52 -2.53 -5.97
N GLY A 34 -2.14 -3.21 -4.91
CA GLY A 34 -0.79 -3.78 -4.80
C GLY A 34 -0.28 -3.62 -3.39
N THR A 35 0.99 -3.87 -3.20
CA THR A 35 1.60 -3.77 -1.90
C THR A 35 2.62 -2.64 -1.90
N TRP A 36 2.51 -1.78 -0.91
CA TRP A 36 3.36 -0.61 -0.78
C TRP A 36 3.99 -0.64 0.61
N GLY A 37 5.23 -0.25 0.69
CA GLY A 37 5.92 -0.31 1.97
C GLY A 37 6.80 0.88 2.25
N ILE A 38 7.09 1.06 3.51
CA ILE A 38 7.99 2.09 3.96
C ILE A 38 8.74 1.54 5.16
N SER A 39 10.01 1.85 5.26
CA SER A 39 10.76 1.43 6.42
C SER A 39 11.74 2.52 6.80
N GLU A 40 11.96 2.66 8.07
CA GLU A 40 12.88 3.63 8.61
C GLU A 40 13.64 3.02 9.76
N SER A 41 14.88 3.38 9.91
CA SER A 41 15.66 2.89 11.04
C SER A 41 16.55 3.99 11.56
N GLU A 42 16.75 3.98 12.84
CA GLU A 42 17.51 5.02 13.49
C GLU A 42 18.01 4.51 14.83
N GLY A 43 19.33 4.39 14.98
CA GLY A 43 19.92 4.10 16.27
C GLY A 43 19.35 2.89 16.99
N GLY A 44 19.24 1.77 16.36
CA GLY A 44 18.73 0.57 17.01
C GLY A 44 17.20 0.49 17.01
N PHE A 45 16.56 1.41 16.36
CA PHE A 45 15.12 1.42 16.28
C PHE A 45 14.74 1.34 14.80
N ALA A 46 13.85 0.44 14.45
CA ALA A 46 13.45 0.27 13.07
C ALA A 46 11.95 0.07 12.99
N VAL A 47 11.33 0.68 12.00
CA VAL A 47 9.91 0.54 11.78
C VAL A 47 9.71 0.20 10.31
N SER A 48 8.89 -0.79 10.03
CA SER A 48 8.53 -1.06 8.65
C SER A 48 7.04 -1.29 8.57
N ILE A 49 6.41 -0.73 7.57
CA ILE A 49 4.99 -0.81 7.37
C ILE A 49 4.75 -1.23 5.94
N SER A 50 3.89 -2.22 5.77
CA SER A 50 3.50 -2.70 4.46
C SER A 50 2.00 -2.63 4.36
N ALA A 51 1.49 -2.01 3.32
CA ALA A 51 0.05 -1.91 3.12
C ALA A 51 -0.29 -2.55 1.79
N THR A 52 -1.23 -3.48 1.80
CA THR A 52 -1.67 -4.17 0.61
C THR A 52 -3.10 -3.76 0.31
N PHE A 53 -3.32 -3.24 -0.89
CA PHE A 53 -4.64 -2.84 -1.34
C PHE A 53 -5.12 -3.87 -2.34
N THR A 54 -6.27 -4.47 -2.10
CA THR A 54 -6.80 -5.49 -3.00
C THR A 54 -7.98 -4.93 -3.77
N GLU A 55 -8.32 -5.60 -4.85
CA GLU A 55 -9.32 -5.09 -5.77
C GLU A 55 -10.72 -5.05 -5.20
N ASN A 56 -10.96 -5.77 -4.13
CA ASN A 56 -12.29 -5.80 -3.56
C ASN A 56 -12.48 -4.71 -2.52
N ASN A 57 -11.70 -3.65 -2.60
CA ASN A 57 -11.78 -2.51 -1.69
C ASN A 57 -11.42 -2.87 -0.27
N LYS A 58 -10.60 -3.88 -0.11
CA LYS A 58 -10.11 -4.29 1.19
C LYS A 58 -8.60 -4.26 1.18
N GLY A 59 -8.03 -4.35 2.34
CA GLY A 59 -6.60 -4.36 2.43
C GLY A 59 -6.13 -4.81 3.78
N THR A 60 -4.82 -5.01 3.88
CA THR A 60 -4.20 -5.37 5.13
C THR A 60 -2.95 -4.53 5.32
N MET A 61 -2.64 -4.26 6.55
CA MET A 61 -1.47 -3.49 6.89
C MET A 61 -0.67 -4.29 7.90
N VAL A 62 0.62 -4.38 7.67
CA VAL A 62 1.52 -5.07 8.58
C VAL A 62 2.55 -4.07 9.05
N ALA A 63 2.66 -3.89 10.33
CA ALA A 63 3.62 -2.96 10.91
C ALA A 63 4.56 -3.75 11.80
N THR A 64 5.84 -3.58 11.62
CA THR A 64 6.84 -4.24 12.44
C THR A 64 7.73 -3.19 13.07
N ILE A 65 7.86 -3.26 14.36
CA ILE A 65 8.71 -2.35 15.11
C ILE A 65 9.80 -3.17 15.77
N THR A 66 11.04 -2.78 15.55
CA THR A 66 12.17 -3.47 16.13
C THR A 66 12.95 -2.50 17.00
N ILE A 67 13.17 -2.88 18.23
CA ILE A 67 13.95 -2.08 19.16
C ILE A 67 15.00 -3.00 19.76
N GLY A 68 16.26 -2.76 19.43
CA GLY A 68 17.34 -3.62 19.90
C GLY A 68 17.15 -5.02 19.39
N ASP A 69 16.97 -5.96 20.28
CA ASP A 69 16.77 -7.35 19.92
C ASP A 69 15.33 -7.75 19.88
N GLN A 70 14.42 -6.84 20.10
CA GLN A 70 13.03 -7.18 20.18
C GLN A 70 12.27 -6.65 18.99
N SER A 71 11.35 -7.45 18.49
CA SER A 71 10.51 -7.05 17.37
C SER A 71 9.08 -7.38 17.69
N GLU A 72 8.20 -6.51 17.24
CA GLU A 72 6.77 -6.75 17.34
C GLU A 72 6.14 -6.50 16.02
N THR A 73 5.20 -7.33 15.64
CA THR A 73 4.49 -7.20 14.38
C THR A 73 3.01 -7.13 14.66
N GLU A 74 2.35 -6.16 14.06
CA GLU A 74 0.92 -6.02 14.17
C GLU A 74 0.30 -6.07 12.80
N ASN A 75 -0.82 -6.78 12.70
CA ASN A 75 -1.57 -6.88 11.46
C ASN A 75 -2.91 -6.21 11.65
N SER A 76 -3.32 -5.44 10.64
CA SER A 76 -4.61 -4.79 10.68
C SER A 76 -5.28 -4.96 9.35
N SER A 77 -6.60 -4.95 9.34
CA SER A 77 -7.35 -5.00 8.11
C SER A 77 -8.02 -3.66 7.92
N PHE A 78 -8.22 -3.27 6.67
CA PHE A 78 -8.90 -2.02 6.42
C PHE A 78 -9.72 -2.15 5.16
N THR A 79 -10.62 -1.19 4.94
CA THR A 79 -11.32 -1.05 3.69
C THR A 79 -10.89 0.27 3.09
N TRP A 80 -10.99 0.40 1.79
CA TRP A 80 -10.53 1.60 1.13
C TRP A 80 -11.35 1.88 -0.11
N SER A 81 -11.34 3.13 -0.52
CA SER A 81 -11.94 3.51 -1.77
C SER A 81 -11.24 4.79 -2.23
N THR A 82 -11.35 5.07 -3.51
CA THR A 82 -10.75 6.27 -4.08
C THR A 82 -11.79 7.04 -4.86
N SER A 83 -11.59 8.33 -4.92
CA SER A 83 -12.46 9.18 -5.70
C SER A 83 -11.58 10.33 -6.19
N GLY A 84 -11.24 10.33 -7.49
CA GLY A 84 -10.29 11.30 -8.00
C GLY A 84 -8.94 11.08 -7.34
N ASP A 85 -8.44 12.08 -6.65
CA ASP A 85 -7.17 11.93 -5.96
C ASP A 85 -7.37 11.76 -4.46
N GLN A 86 -8.58 11.40 -4.04
CA GLN A 86 -8.83 11.18 -2.63
C GLN A 86 -8.84 9.70 -2.32
N LEU A 87 -8.23 9.35 -1.21
CA LEU A 87 -8.18 7.99 -0.71
C LEU A 87 -8.89 7.96 0.63
N THR A 88 -9.91 7.15 0.74
CA THR A 88 -10.62 6.98 1.99
C THR A 88 -10.30 5.61 2.55
N MET A 89 -9.85 5.56 3.78
CA MET A 89 -9.50 4.31 4.43
C MET A 89 -10.25 4.21 5.74
N THR A 90 -10.76 3.03 6.04
CA THR A 90 -11.45 2.78 7.29
C THR A 90 -10.74 1.65 8.02
N ILE A 91 -10.25 1.92 9.19
CA ILE A 91 -9.55 0.94 10.02
C ILE A 91 -10.22 0.96 11.38
N ASP A 92 -10.69 -0.20 11.82
CA ASP A 92 -11.32 -0.34 13.15
C ASP A 92 -12.46 0.65 13.33
N GLY A 93 -13.19 0.93 12.26
CA GLY A 93 -14.32 1.82 12.37
C GLY A 93 -13.97 3.29 12.22
N ASP A 94 -12.70 3.61 12.15
CA ASP A 94 -12.28 4.99 11.99
C ASP A 94 -12.00 5.27 10.52
N THR A 95 -12.60 6.28 9.99
CA THR A 95 -12.47 6.61 8.59
C THR A 95 -11.58 7.84 8.43
N GLU A 96 -10.63 7.72 7.53
CA GLU A 96 -9.73 8.82 7.22
C GLU A 96 -9.75 9.11 5.74
N VAL A 97 -9.71 10.38 5.39
CA VAL A 97 -9.67 10.79 4.01
C VAL A 97 -8.35 11.50 3.78
N SER A 98 -7.63 11.05 2.76
CA SER A 98 -6.34 11.63 2.42
C SER A 98 -6.30 11.90 0.94
N THR A 99 -5.35 12.68 0.49
CA THR A 99 -5.11 12.78 -0.93
C THR A 99 -3.94 11.86 -1.26
N TYR A 100 -3.92 11.35 -2.47
CA TYR A 100 -2.85 10.45 -2.85
C TYR A 100 -2.44 10.68 -4.29
N SER A 101 -1.23 10.32 -4.59
CA SER A 101 -0.76 10.33 -5.97
C SER A 101 0.21 9.18 -6.14
N ILE A 102 0.28 8.66 -7.35
CA ILE A 102 1.15 7.56 -7.68
C ILE A 102 2.03 7.98 -8.83
N SER A 103 3.32 7.82 -8.64
CA SER A 103 4.28 8.15 -9.67
C SER A 103 5.29 7.01 -9.74
N GLY A 104 5.21 6.21 -10.81
CA GLY A 104 6.09 5.06 -10.91
C GLY A 104 5.86 4.09 -9.77
N ASN A 105 6.86 3.87 -8.97
CA ASN A 105 6.77 2.95 -7.84
C ASN A 105 6.50 3.65 -6.53
N LYS A 106 6.10 4.91 -6.56
CA LYS A 106 5.91 5.65 -5.34
C LYS A 106 4.47 6.05 -5.15
N LEU A 107 3.98 5.83 -3.95
CA LEU A 107 2.64 6.25 -3.55
C LEU A 107 2.82 7.32 -2.47
N THR A 108 2.33 8.50 -2.76
CA THR A 108 2.41 9.60 -1.81
C THR A 108 1.03 9.83 -1.23
N ILE A 109 0.93 9.80 0.07
CA ILE A 109 -0.33 10.02 0.76
C ILE A 109 -0.17 11.23 1.65
N THR A 110 -1.09 12.18 1.52
CA THR A 110 -1.07 13.38 2.36
C THR A 110 -2.37 13.40 3.16
N ASP A 111 -2.25 13.37 4.47
CA ASP A 111 -3.45 13.31 5.30
C ASP A 111 -3.94 14.72 5.59
N GLU A 112 -4.99 14.81 6.39
CA GLU A 112 -5.63 16.09 6.63
C GLU A 112 -4.75 17.04 7.40
N ALA A 113 -3.76 16.53 8.07
CA ALA A 113 -2.83 17.37 8.80
C ALA A 113 -1.65 17.76 7.94
N ASP A 114 -1.73 17.51 6.64
CA ASP A 114 -0.66 17.82 5.71
C ASP A 114 0.59 16.99 5.94
N THR A 115 0.44 15.87 6.62
CA THR A 115 1.55 14.96 6.79
C THR A 115 1.69 14.10 5.56
N VAL A 116 2.86 14.07 4.98
CA VAL A 116 3.11 13.37 3.74
C VAL A 116 3.84 12.07 4.04
N THR A 117 3.30 10.98 3.51
CA THR A 117 3.92 9.68 3.66
C THR A 117 4.17 9.14 2.26
N VAL A 118 5.38 8.69 1.99
CA VAL A 118 5.73 8.15 0.69
C VAL A 118 6.04 6.68 0.87
N LEU A 119 5.30 5.85 0.15
CA LEU A 119 5.54 4.42 0.18
C LEU A 119 6.07 3.97 -1.16
N THR A 120 6.76 2.87 -1.17
CA THR A 120 7.34 2.34 -2.39
C THR A 120 6.71 0.99 -2.69
N ARG A 121 6.42 0.76 -3.95
CA ARG A 121 5.80 -0.49 -4.36
C ARG A 121 6.76 -1.65 -4.13
N GLU A 122 6.27 -2.68 -3.52
CA GLU A 122 7.08 -3.84 -3.22
C GLU A 122 6.98 -4.91 -4.27
#